data_81b4e044202dbe10d6dc3d5c0fb10da3
#
_entry.id   81b4e044202dbe10d6dc3d5c0fb10da3
#
_cell.length_a   1.000
_cell.length_b   1.000
_cell.length_c   1.000
_cell.angle_alpha   90.00
_cell.angle_beta   90.00
_cell.angle_gamma   90.00
#
_symmetry.space_group_name_H-M   'P 1'
#
loop_
_entity.id
_entity.type
_entity.pdbx_description
1 polymer ?
#
loop_
_entity_poly.entity_id
_entity_poly.type
_entity_poly.pdbx_seq_one_letter_code
_entity_poly.pdbx_strand_id
1 'polypeptide(L)'
;MLNLWSNSAPLYLNAYLRNGKIVNHLFLHCRAGFEKECAAEITDLAGELGIYGYSKTKDGSAYVVFITQEPNGADLITKQLRFTKLIFARQWFVSAGLIDDLPVADRVTPLLAAAEALPRTSELVIETVDTNEGKELSGLSKKFTAPFEKALKANKVFQPSSHMRLHLVFITGTQAYLGVIPAYNSSPWPTGIARLRLPKEAPSRATLKLEEAWHHFIPAEDWDTRLASGMRAVDLGAAPGGWTWQLVQRGMYVEAVDNGPMDKNLLETGQVLHILTDGFLYEPKKPVHWLVCDIVDKPARVTSMVIIWFTKDNCREAVFNLKLPMKQRYLEVKKCEERIRTALEKAGFKVEIQFKQLYHDREEVTGHLRVS
;
A
#
# COMPACT_ATOMS: atom_id res chain seq x y z
N MET A 1 5.98 -12.11 39.80
CA MET A 1 6.17 -13.37 39.05
C MET A 1 6.20 -12.97 37.61
N LEU A 2 7.28 -12.54 37.06
CA LEU A 2 8.46 -13.18 36.49
C LEU A 2 8.14 -14.16 35.35
N ASN A 3 8.48 -13.68 34.13
CA ASN A 3 9.06 -14.43 33.02
C ASN A 3 8.29 -15.61 32.44
N LEU A 4 7.79 -15.46 31.24
CA LEU A 4 7.87 -16.46 30.18
C LEU A 4 7.85 -15.76 28.79
N TRP A 5 8.90 -15.03 28.47
CA TRP A 5 9.33 -14.86 27.09
C TRP A 5 10.47 -15.84 26.87
N SER A 6 10.11 -17.07 26.48
CA SER A 6 11.08 -18.07 26.08
C SER A 6 11.84 -17.59 24.84
N ASN A 7 13.16 -17.50 24.99
CA ASN A 7 14.16 -17.36 23.94
C ASN A 7 14.08 -18.55 22.96
N SER A 8 13.19 -18.48 22.00
CA SER A 8 13.31 -19.19 20.74
C SER A 8 13.45 -18.15 19.65
N ALA A 9 14.67 -17.63 19.48
CA ALA A 9 15.05 -16.97 18.24
C ALA A 9 14.73 -17.97 17.11
N PRO A 10 13.84 -17.63 16.16
CA PRO A 10 13.44 -18.61 15.17
C PRO A 10 14.65 -19.00 14.33
N LEU A 11 14.76 -20.27 14.00
CA LEU A 11 15.73 -20.92 13.09
C LEU A 11 15.89 -20.23 11.70
N TYR A 12 15.20 -19.14 11.45
CA TYR A 12 15.23 -18.34 10.23
C TYR A 12 16.44 -17.41 10.08
N LEU A 13 17.21 -17.13 11.16
CA LEU A 13 18.38 -16.24 11.09
C LEU A 13 19.48 -16.78 10.17
N ASN A 14 19.59 -18.11 10.03
CA ASN A 14 20.59 -18.77 9.20
C ASN A 14 20.15 -19.01 7.73
N ALA A 15 18.89 -18.76 7.38
CA ALA A 15 18.37 -19.05 6.05
C ALA A 15 18.78 -17.98 5.00
N TYR A 16 18.95 -16.72 5.41
CA TYR A 16 19.37 -15.64 4.52
C TYR A 16 20.87 -15.64 4.18
N LEU A 17 21.66 -16.42 4.91
CA LEU A 17 23.11 -16.52 4.72
C LEU A 17 23.54 -17.88 4.13
N ARG A 18 22.73 -18.53 3.31
CA ARG A 18 23.22 -19.66 2.52
C ARG A 18 24.32 -19.13 1.58
N ASN A 19 25.57 -19.44 1.84
CA ASN A 19 26.77 -19.07 1.09
C ASN A 19 27.36 -17.67 1.33
N GLY A 20 27.12 -17.01 2.48
CA GLY A 20 27.83 -15.76 2.83
C GLY A 20 27.51 -14.54 1.93
N LYS A 21 26.44 -14.59 1.14
CA LYS A 21 26.05 -13.43 0.32
C LYS A 21 25.39 -12.36 1.18
N ILE A 22 25.84 -11.13 1.00
CA ILE A 22 25.29 -9.92 1.59
C ILE A 22 23.91 -9.66 0.95
N VAL A 23 22.86 -9.48 1.78
CA VAL A 23 21.49 -9.15 1.35
C VAL A 23 21.07 -7.84 2.03
N ASN A 24 21.77 -6.76 1.66
CA ASN A 24 21.59 -5.45 2.26
C ASN A 24 20.82 -4.46 1.38
N HIS A 25 20.22 -4.92 0.28
CA HIS A 25 19.38 -4.11 -0.59
C HIS A 25 17.92 -4.37 -0.27
N LEU A 26 17.16 -3.31 -0.02
CA LEU A 26 15.71 -3.34 0.05
C LEU A 26 15.17 -2.65 -1.19
N PHE A 27 14.52 -3.43 -2.05
CA PHE A 27 13.85 -2.92 -3.24
C PHE A 27 12.42 -2.51 -2.88
N LEU A 28 12.00 -1.31 -3.30
CA LEU A 28 10.66 -0.79 -3.04
C LEU A 28 10.06 -0.29 -4.37
N HIS A 29 8.96 -0.89 -4.80
CA HIS A 29 8.13 -0.28 -5.84
C HIS A 29 7.39 0.93 -5.28
N CYS A 30 7.30 1.99 -6.05
CA CYS A 30 6.52 3.18 -5.70
C CYS A 30 5.81 3.73 -6.95
N ARG A 31 5.13 4.86 -6.81
CA ARG A 31 4.60 5.60 -7.95
C ARG A 31 5.73 6.39 -8.61
N ALA A 32 5.77 6.42 -9.95
CA ALA A 32 6.67 7.30 -10.70
C ALA A 32 6.43 8.77 -10.31
N GLY A 33 7.52 9.48 -9.98
CA GLY A 33 7.49 10.85 -9.45
C GLY A 33 7.36 10.96 -7.92
N PHE A 34 7.33 9.83 -7.21
CA PHE A 34 7.31 9.77 -5.74
C PHE A 34 8.50 9.00 -5.16
N GLU A 35 9.55 8.82 -5.92
CA GLU A 35 10.75 8.12 -5.49
C GLU A 35 11.42 8.81 -4.29
N LYS A 36 11.38 10.14 -4.25
CA LYS A 36 11.97 10.93 -3.15
C LYS A 36 11.19 10.75 -1.85
N GLU A 37 9.87 10.69 -1.94
CA GLU A 37 8.98 10.44 -0.81
C GLU A 37 9.16 9.02 -0.25
N CYS A 38 9.20 8.03 -1.14
CA CYS A 38 9.46 6.63 -0.76
C CYS A 38 10.87 6.46 -0.15
N ALA A 39 11.87 7.16 -0.69
CA ALA A 39 13.22 7.15 -0.13
C ALA A 39 13.29 7.83 1.24
N ALA A 40 12.61 8.97 1.41
CA ALA A 40 12.55 9.66 2.70
C ALA A 40 11.84 8.79 3.76
N GLU A 41 10.72 8.18 3.40
CA GLU A 41 9.96 7.26 4.25
C GLU A 41 10.83 6.11 4.76
N ILE A 42 11.46 5.36 3.84
CA ILE A 42 12.24 4.17 4.27
C ILE A 42 13.49 4.56 5.06
N THR A 43 14.12 5.69 4.73
CA THR A 43 15.27 6.19 5.48
C THR A 43 14.89 6.56 6.91
N ASP A 44 13.76 7.23 7.09
CA ASP A 44 13.24 7.64 8.39
C ASP A 44 12.86 6.41 9.24
N LEU A 45 12.05 5.51 8.69
CA LEU A 45 11.59 4.31 9.40
C LEU A 45 12.73 3.33 9.71
N ALA A 46 13.73 3.18 8.83
CA ALA A 46 14.92 2.41 9.12
C ALA A 46 15.76 3.06 10.24
N GLY A 47 15.87 4.40 10.22
CA GLY A 47 16.54 5.16 11.28
C GLY A 47 15.90 4.99 12.66
N GLU A 48 14.56 4.94 12.73
CA GLU A 48 13.82 4.62 13.97
C GLU A 48 14.15 3.22 14.53
N LEU A 49 14.53 2.29 13.66
CA LEU A 49 15.00 0.94 14.02
C LEU A 49 16.51 0.88 14.34
N GLY A 50 17.23 2.00 14.22
CA GLY A 50 18.69 2.05 14.36
C GLY A 50 19.45 1.43 13.17
N ILE A 51 18.78 1.24 12.02
CA ILE A 51 19.39 0.67 10.81
C ILE A 51 19.65 1.79 9.81
N TYR A 52 20.91 2.01 9.51
CA TYR A 52 21.35 3.12 8.66
C TYR A 52 21.72 2.65 7.25
N GLY A 53 21.54 3.55 6.29
CA GLY A 53 21.81 3.26 4.89
C GLY A 53 21.60 4.49 4.00
N TYR A 54 21.54 4.25 2.71
CA TYR A 54 21.24 5.29 1.73
C TYR A 54 20.34 4.75 0.62
N SER A 55 19.52 5.65 0.07
CA SER A 55 18.62 5.32 -1.03
C SER A 55 19.25 5.65 -2.38
N LYS A 56 19.16 4.69 -3.32
CA LYS A 56 19.37 4.96 -4.75
C LYS A 56 18.02 5.23 -5.39
N THR A 57 17.89 6.40 -6.01
CA THR A 57 16.66 6.84 -6.70
C THR A 57 17.01 7.39 -8.08
N LYS A 58 16.06 7.24 -9.00
CA LYS A 58 16.08 7.91 -10.30
C LYS A 58 14.69 8.45 -10.55
N ASP A 59 14.56 9.73 -10.82
CA ASP A 59 13.26 10.37 -11.04
C ASP A 59 12.50 9.66 -12.16
N GLY A 60 11.25 9.31 -11.90
CA GLY A 60 10.36 8.62 -12.83
C GLY A 60 10.61 7.11 -12.99
N SER A 61 11.49 6.51 -12.20
CA SER A 61 11.80 5.07 -12.28
C SER A 61 10.73 4.16 -11.67
N ALA A 62 9.85 4.69 -10.86
CA ALA A 62 8.82 3.97 -10.09
C ALA A 62 9.37 2.94 -9.10
N TYR A 63 10.63 3.07 -8.67
CA TYR A 63 11.23 2.27 -7.61
C TYR A 63 12.35 3.01 -6.87
N VAL A 64 12.64 2.51 -5.68
CA VAL A 64 13.75 2.93 -4.82
C VAL A 64 14.50 1.69 -4.37
N VAL A 65 15.81 1.80 -4.23
CA VAL A 65 16.64 0.76 -3.59
C VAL A 65 17.31 1.37 -2.37
N PHE A 66 16.90 0.94 -1.18
CA PHE A 66 17.57 1.33 0.06
C PHE A 66 18.68 0.33 0.38
N ILE A 67 19.91 0.81 0.54
CA ILE A 67 21.10 -0.01 0.78
C ILE A 67 21.56 0.23 2.21
N THR A 68 21.48 -0.81 3.05
CA THR A 68 21.90 -0.71 4.45
C THR A 68 23.41 -0.85 4.60
N GLN A 69 23.97 -0.22 5.63
CA GLN A 69 25.38 -0.35 5.99
C GLN A 69 25.69 -1.77 6.49
N GLU A 70 24.78 -2.31 7.30
CA GLU A 70 24.88 -3.67 7.82
C GLU A 70 24.55 -4.69 6.72
N PRO A 71 25.32 -5.79 6.63
CA PRO A 71 25.12 -6.82 5.60
C PRO A 71 23.74 -7.49 5.58
N ASN A 72 23.03 -7.48 6.70
CA ASN A 72 21.69 -8.06 6.88
C ASN A 72 20.63 -7.01 7.24
N GLY A 73 20.93 -5.71 7.13
CA GLY A 73 20.06 -4.63 7.57
C GLY A 73 18.72 -4.62 6.85
N ALA A 74 18.68 -4.91 5.55
CA ALA A 74 17.43 -4.99 4.79
C ALA A 74 16.50 -6.10 5.32
N ASP A 75 17.04 -7.25 5.70
CA ASP A 75 16.30 -8.33 6.34
C ASP A 75 15.77 -7.92 7.73
N LEU A 76 16.59 -7.25 8.52
CA LEU A 76 16.19 -6.75 9.85
C LEU A 76 15.05 -5.73 9.73
N ILE A 77 15.09 -4.83 8.75
CA ILE A 77 13.99 -3.90 8.49
C ILE A 77 12.69 -4.67 8.23
N THR A 78 12.69 -5.64 7.30
CA THR A 78 11.47 -6.36 6.94
C THR A 78 10.95 -7.29 8.04
N LYS A 79 11.77 -7.65 9.03
CA LYS A 79 11.35 -8.40 10.23
C LYS A 79 10.70 -7.51 11.29
N GLN A 80 11.13 -6.27 11.41
CA GLN A 80 10.68 -5.36 12.46
C GLN A 80 9.59 -4.39 11.98
N LEU A 81 9.63 -4.00 10.71
CA LEU A 81 8.66 -3.08 10.11
C LEU A 81 7.56 -3.85 9.38
N ARG A 82 6.31 -3.50 9.64
CA ARG A 82 5.16 -4.01 8.90
C ARG A 82 4.97 -3.26 7.59
N PHE A 83 4.78 -3.99 6.49
CA PHE A 83 4.50 -3.42 5.17
C PHE A 83 3.31 -2.43 5.18
N THR A 84 2.30 -2.71 5.99
CA THR A 84 1.11 -1.86 6.15
C THR A 84 1.40 -0.48 6.73
N LYS A 85 2.59 -0.25 7.29
CA LYS A 85 3.05 1.06 7.76
C LYS A 85 3.64 1.94 6.66
N LEU A 86 3.97 1.35 5.51
CA LEU A 86 4.56 2.09 4.39
C LEU A 86 3.48 2.83 3.61
N ILE A 87 3.67 4.13 3.41
CA ILE A 87 2.75 5.04 2.74
C ILE A 87 2.98 5.01 1.23
N PHE A 88 4.23 5.25 0.80
CA PHE A 88 4.59 5.44 -0.61
C PHE A 88 5.08 4.16 -1.28
N ALA A 89 5.62 3.21 -0.52
CA ALA A 89 6.01 1.92 -1.08
C ALA A 89 4.78 1.05 -1.37
N ARG A 90 4.65 0.57 -2.61
CA ARG A 90 3.55 -0.29 -3.10
C ARG A 90 3.84 -1.77 -2.93
N GLN A 91 5.11 -2.16 -3.02
CA GLN A 91 5.63 -3.50 -2.80
C GLN A 91 7.08 -3.39 -2.37
N TRP A 92 7.60 -4.34 -1.63
CA TRP A 92 8.99 -4.41 -1.23
C TRP A 92 9.52 -5.83 -1.14
N PHE A 93 10.83 -6.00 -1.25
CA PHE A 93 11.52 -7.27 -1.00
C PHE A 93 13.01 -7.06 -0.75
N VAL A 94 13.64 -8.02 -0.07
CA VAL A 94 15.07 -8.03 0.23
C VAL A 94 15.84 -8.67 -0.93
N SER A 95 16.92 -8.04 -1.38
CA SER A 95 17.75 -8.47 -2.53
C SER A 95 19.23 -8.43 -2.19
N ALA A 96 20.01 -9.18 -2.94
CA ALA A 96 21.49 -9.10 -2.92
C ALA A 96 22.04 -7.98 -3.81
N GLY A 97 21.18 -7.26 -4.55
CA GLY A 97 21.54 -6.17 -5.43
C GLY A 97 21.11 -6.38 -6.88
N LEU A 98 21.55 -5.46 -7.74
CA LEU A 98 21.27 -5.53 -9.18
C LEU A 98 22.06 -6.69 -9.80
N ILE A 99 21.37 -7.51 -10.56
CA ILE A 99 21.99 -8.49 -11.47
C ILE A 99 22.09 -7.79 -12.82
N ASP A 100 23.28 -7.52 -13.23
CA ASP A 100 23.62 -6.83 -14.49
C ASP A 100 24.09 -7.82 -15.55
N ASP A 101 24.14 -7.36 -16.80
CA ASP A 101 24.67 -8.11 -17.96
C ASP A 101 24.04 -9.52 -18.15
N LEU A 102 22.71 -9.65 -17.86
CA LEU A 102 21.99 -10.89 -18.11
C LEU A 102 22.07 -11.27 -19.59
N PRO A 103 22.58 -12.46 -19.95
CA PRO A 103 22.68 -12.89 -21.35
C PRO A 103 21.30 -12.98 -22.00
N VAL A 104 21.10 -12.34 -23.15
CA VAL A 104 19.82 -12.36 -23.87
C VAL A 104 19.42 -13.80 -24.28
N ALA A 105 20.40 -14.64 -24.60
CA ALA A 105 20.16 -16.03 -25.00
C ALA A 105 19.79 -16.94 -23.82
N ASP A 106 20.29 -16.66 -22.61
CA ASP A 106 20.02 -17.47 -21.42
C ASP A 106 20.03 -16.61 -20.15
N ARG A 107 18.87 -16.09 -19.80
CA ARG A 107 18.66 -15.39 -18.51
C ARG A 107 18.36 -16.34 -17.36
N VAL A 108 17.95 -17.60 -17.68
CA VAL A 108 17.50 -18.56 -16.67
C VAL A 108 18.66 -18.99 -15.79
N THR A 109 19.80 -19.35 -16.37
CA THR A 109 20.97 -19.88 -15.63
C THR A 109 21.48 -18.91 -14.58
N PRO A 110 21.81 -17.63 -14.87
CA PRO A 110 22.32 -16.71 -13.84
C PRO A 110 21.25 -16.33 -12.80
N LEU A 111 19.97 -16.21 -13.19
CA LEU A 111 18.89 -15.92 -12.23
C LEU A 111 18.58 -17.12 -11.33
N LEU A 112 18.69 -18.35 -11.84
CA LEU A 112 18.58 -19.58 -11.06
C LEU A 112 19.71 -19.67 -10.02
N ALA A 113 20.94 -19.45 -10.41
CA ALA A 113 22.09 -19.43 -9.49
C ALA A 113 21.95 -18.37 -8.39
N ALA A 114 21.36 -17.21 -8.73
CA ALA A 114 21.03 -16.20 -7.73
C ALA A 114 19.89 -16.64 -6.80
N ALA A 115 18.86 -17.31 -7.31
CA ALA A 115 17.72 -17.81 -6.53
C ALA A 115 18.11 -18.95 -5.58
N GLU A 116 19.04 -19.83 -5.96
CA GLU A 116 19.55 -20.92 -5.11
C GLU A 116 20.29 -20.42 -3.87
N ALA A 117 20.82 -19.19 -3.93
CA ALA A 117 21.48 -18.53 -2.80
C ALA A 117 20.48 -17.91 -1.79
N LEU A 118 19.21 -17.81 -2.14
CA LEU A 118 18.13 -17.26 -1.33
C LEU A 118 17.39 -18.36 -0.55
N PRO A 119 16.56 -17.98 0.44
CA PRO A 119 15.65 -18.92 1.10
C PRO A 119 14.72 -19.60 0.11
N ARG A 120 14.25 -20.79 0.45
CA ARG A 120 13.24 -21.49 -0.31
C ARG A 120 11.92 -20.71 -0.31
N THR A 121 11.21 -20.74 -1.42
CA THR A 121 10.00 -19.95 -1.66
C THR A 121 8.83 -20.84 -2.10
N SER A 122 7.60 -20.40 -1.86
CA SER A 122 6.40 -21.10 -2.32
C SER A 122 5.82 -20.52 -3.61
N GLU A 123 6.21 -19.31 -3.95
CA GLU A 123 5.60 -18.52 -5.04
C GLU A 123 6.67 -17.72 -5.79
N LEU A 124 6.50 -17.57 -7.10
CA LEU A 124 7.28 -16.70 -7.97
C LEU A 124 6.40 -15.54 -8.45
N VAL A 125 6.87 -14.31 -8.26
CA VAL A 125 6.24 -13.09 -8.77
C VAL A 125 7.22 -12.40 -9.71
N ILE A 126 6.90 -12.35 -11.01
CA ILE A 126 7.72 -11.63 -12.00
C ILE A 126 7.05 -10.31 -12.34
N GLU A 127 7.79 -9.24 -12.18
CA GLU A 127 7.31 -7.87 -12.25
C GLU A 127 8.16 -7.03 -13.21
N THR A 128 7.59 -5.92 -13.64
CA THR A 128 8.30 -4.80 -14.25
C THR A 128 7.89 -3.53 -13.51
N VAL A 129 8.71 -2.49 -13.56
CA VAL A 129 8.37 -1.21 -12.94
C VAL A 129 7.17 -0.54 -13.63
N ASP A 130 6.36 0.21 -12.89
CA ASP A 130 5.14 0.85 -13.42
C ASP A 130 5.47 2.16 -14.19
N THR A 131 6.23 1.99 -15.29
CA THR A 131 6.60 3.04 -16.24
C THR A 131 6.27 2.60 -17.68
N ASN A 132 6.41 3.48 -18.65
CA ASN A 132 6.22 3.10 -20.05
C ASN A 132 7.29 2.10 -20.50
N GLU A 133 8.54 2.30 -20.13
CA GLU A 133 9.65 1.40 -20.41
C GLU A 133 9.43 0.03 -19.74
N GLY A 134 8.92 0.01 -18.49
CA GLY A 134 8.55 -1.22 -17.81
C GLY A 134 7.43 -1.98 -18.52
N LYS A 135 6.46 -1.29 -19.13
CA LYS A 135 5.39 -1.93 -19.92
C LYS A 135 5.92 -2.64 -21.17
N GLU A 136 6.96 -2.09 -21.82
CA GLU A 136 7.62 -2.74 -22.97
C GLU A 136 8.25 -4.08 -22.58
N LEU A 137 8.70 -4.23 -21.32
CA LEU A 137 9.25 -5.49 -20.81
C LEU A 137 8.17 -6.52 -20.41
N SER A 138 6.89 -6.18 -20.46
CA SER A 138 5.80 -7.09 -20.08
C SER A 138 5.75 -8.37 -20.93
N GLY A 139 6.12 -8.27 -22.20
CA GLY A 139 6.24 -9.41 -23.11
C GLY A 139 7.37 -10.37 -22.71
N LEU A 140 8.52 -9.82 -22.28
CA LEU A 140 9.64 -10.58 -21.74
C LEU A 140 9.20 -11.30 -20.47
N SER A 141 8.64 -10.58 -19.48
CA SER A 141 8.21 -11.14 -18.20
C SER A 141 7.23 -12.29 -18.37
N LYS A 142 6.21 -12.14 -19.23
CA LYS A 142 5.24 -13.21 -19.52
C LYS A 142 5.89 -14.46 -20.11
N LYS A 143 6.77 -14.30 -21.11
CA LYS A 143 7.46 -15.43 -21.75
C LYS A 143 8.48 -16.08 -20.83
N PHE A 144 9.08 -15.32 -19.92
CA PHE A 144 10.11 -15.81 -19.01
C PHE A 144 9.53 -16.60 -17.82
N THR A 145 8.29 -16.36 -17.43
CA THR A 145 7.67 -16.98 -16.24
C THR A 145 7.74 -18.50 -16.27
N ALA A 146 7.22 -19.14 -17.31
CA ALA A 146 7.13 -20.60 -17.35
C ALA A 146 8.50 -21.32 -17.41
N PRO A 147 9.48 -20.89 -18.23
CA PRO A 147 10.82 -21.47 -18.22
C PRO A 147 11.53 -21.32 -16.86
N PHE A 148 11.43 -20.15 -16.23
CA PHE A 148 12.08 -19.89 -14.95
C PHE A 148 11.43 -20.68 -13.82
N GLU A 149 10.10 -20.72 -13.76
CA GLU A 149 9.36 -21.53 -12.79
C GLU A 149 9.71 -23.02 -12.89
N LYS A 150 9.83 -23.55 -14.13
CA LYS A 150 10.27 -24.93 -14.36
C LYS A 150 11.69 -25.17 -13.81
N ALA A 151 12.62 -24.23 -14.04
CA ALA A 151 13.98 -24.32 -13.52
C ALA A 151 14.02 -24.28 -11.98
N LEU A 152 13.26 -23.39 -11.35
CA LEU A 152 13.15 -23.28 -9.88
C LEU A 152 12.61 -24.56 -9.25
N LYS A 153 11.61 -25.19 -9.87
CA LYS A 153 11.04 -26.49 -9.43
C LYS A 153 12.06 -27.61 -9.55
N ALA A 154 12.74 -27.72 -10.70
CA ALA A 154 13.74 -28.76 -10.97
C ALA A 154 14.90 -28.69 -9.97
N ASN A 155 15.30 -27.48 -9.55
CA ASN A 155 16.40 -27.23 -8.61
C ASN A 155 15.93 -27.08 -7.15
N LYS A 156 14.71 -27.49 -6.84
CA LYS A 156 14.13 -27.50 -5.49
C LYS A 156 14.21 -26.15 -4.75
N VAL A 157 14.15 -25.05 -5.48
CA VAL A 157 14.02 -23.71 -4.92
C VAL A 157 12.61 -23.50 -4.36
N PHE A 158 11.61 -24.09 -4.99
CA PHE A 158 10.24 -24.10 -4.48
C PHE A 158 10.03 -25.12 -3.36
N GLN A 159 9.38 -24.65 -2.29
CA GLN A 159 8.95 -25.45 -1.17
C GLN A 159 7.53 -24.98 -0.76
N PRO A 160 6.50 -25.82 -0.94
CA PRO A 160 5.10 -25.43 -0.68
C PRO A 160 4.82 -24.93 0.76
N SER A 161 5.58 -25.45 1.73
CA SER A 161 5.45 -25.02 3.14
C SER A 161 6.17 -23.71 3.47
N SER A 162 6.86 -23.10 2.52
CA SER A 162 7.51 -21.80 2.73
C SER A 162 6.47 -20.67 2.75
N HIS A 163 6.70 -19.66 3.56
CA HIS A 163 5.93 -18.42 3.57
C HIS A 163 6.59 -17.30 2.75
N MET A 164 7.69 -17.63 2.04
CA MET A 164 8.48 -16.66 1.28
C MET A 164 8.01 -16.63 -0.18
N ARG A 165 7.92 -15.41 -0.73
CA ARG A 165 7.76 -15.15 -2.16
C ARG A 165 9.10 -14.80 -2.77
N LEU A 166 9.35 -15.32 -3.98
CA LEU A 166 10.47 -14.90 -4.82
C LEU A 166 9.98 -13.81 -5.78
N HIS A 167 10.56 -12.63 -5.68
CA HIS A 167 10.30 -11.51 -6.58
C HIS A 167 11.43 -11.38 -7.60
N LEU A 168 11.08 -11.24 -8.86
CA LEU A 168 11.99 -10.92 -9.96
C LEU A 168 11.46 -9.68 -10.68
N VAL A 169 12.23 -8.59 -10.64
CA VAL A 169 11.87 -7.33 -11.30
C VAL A 169 12.86 -7.04 -12.41
N PHE A 170 12.39 -7.09 -13.66
CA PHE A 170 13.20 -6.64 -14.80
C PHE A 170 13.20 -5.12 -14.87
N ILE A 171 14.40 -4.54 -14.86
CA ILE A 171 14.64 -3.09 -15.04
C ILE A 171 14.89 -2.79 -16.52
N THR A 172 15.64 -3.67 -17.18
CA THR A 172 15.86 -3.66 -18.63
C THR A 172 15.84 -5.09 -19.17
N GLY A 173 16.09 -5.28 -20.45
CA GLY A 173 16.23 -6.62 -21.04
C GLY A 173 17.43 -7.42 -20.49
N THR A 174 18.40 -6.75 -19.85
CA THR A 174 19.66 -7.35 -19.35
C THR A 174 19.92 -7.05 -17.86
N GLN A 175 18.98 -6.38 -17.18
CA GLN A 175 19.13 -6.00 -15.77
C GLN A 175 17.90 -6.40 -14.98
N ALA A 176 18.11 -7.00 -13.82
CA ALA A 176 17.02 -7.37 -12.92
C ALA A 176 17.43 -7.31 -11.45
N TYR A 177 16.43 -7.11 -10.57
CA TYR A 177 16.53 -7.42 -9.15
C TYR A 177 15.82 -8.72 -8.86
N LEU A 178 16.46 -9.59 -8.09
CA LEU A 178 15.90 -10.83 -7.58
C LEU A 178 15.97 -10.81 -6.06
N GLY A 179 14.89 -11.17 -5.39
CA GLY A 179 14.86 -11.14 -3.94
C GLY A 179 13.67 -11.86 -3.33
N VAL A 180 13.57 -11.84 -2.02
CA VAL A 180 12.55 -12.56 -1.27
C VAL A 180 11.90 -11.69 -0.21
N ILE A 181 10.64 -12.00 0.09
CA ILE A 181 9.88 -11.37 1.18
C ILE A 181 8.84 -12.37 1.74
N PRO A 182 8.54 -12.34 3.05
CA PRO A 182 7.40 -13.07 3.58
C PRO A 182 6.08 -12.60 2.95
N ALA A 183 5.23 -13.53 2.50
CA ALA A 183 3.95 -13.21 1.88
C ALA A 183 3.04 -12.36 2.78
N TYR A 184 3.07 -12.62 4.10
CA TYR A 184 2.27 -11.88 5.09
C TYR A 184 2.78 -10.46 5.38
N ASN A 185 4.00 -10.10 4.91
CA ASN A 185 4.59 -8.77 5.09
C ASN A 185 4.91 -8.10 3.75
N SER A 186 4.06 -8.28 2.78
CA SER A 186 4.18 -7.72 1.43
C SER A 186 2.79 -7.48 0.84
N SER A 187 2.71 -6.74 -0.26
CA SER A 187 1.45 -6.63 -1.00
C SER A 187 1.04 -7.98 -1.60
N PRO A 188 -0.25 -8.36 -1.56
CA PRO A 188 -0.72 -9.56 -2.23
C PRO A 188 -0.70 -9.44 -3.76
N TRP A 189 -0.59 -8.23 -4.30
CA TRP A 189 -0.63 -7.98 -5.74
C TRP A 189 0.76 -7.74 -6.32
N PRO A 190 1.03 -8.19 -7.55
CA PRO A 190 2.24 -7.82 -8.28
C PRO A 190 2.39 -6.29 -8.35
N THR A 191 3.60 -5.79 -8.14
CA THR A 191 3.92 -4.35 -8.07
C THR A 191 3.11 -3.56 -7.02
N GLY A 192 2.34 -4.25 -6.18
CA GLY A 192 1.42 -3.65 -5.22
C GLY A 192 0.17 -3.01 -5.82
N ILE A 193 -0.22 -3.40 -7.04
CA ILE A 193 -1.35 -2.81 -7.76
C ILE A 193 -2.48 -3.83 -7.90
N ALA A 194 -3.63 -3.54 -7.29
CA ALA A 194 -4.81 -4.41 -7.26
C ALA A 194 -5.53 -4.56 -8.62
N ARG A 195 -5.20 -3.83 -9.66
CA ARG A 195 -5.76 -3.87 -11.01
C ARG A 195 -7.27 -4.05 -11.08
N LEU A 196 -7.99 -3.22 -10.30
CA LEU A 196 -9.44 -3.18 -10.25
C LEU A 196 -10.05 -2.77 -11.59
N ARG A 197 -11.22 -3.29 -11.88
CA ARG A 197 -11.98 -2.94 -13.10
C ARG A 197 -13.05 -1.91 -12.76
N LEU A 198 -13.10 -0.83 -13.54
CA LEU A 198 -14.17 0.16 -13.40
C LEU A 198 -15.51 -0.45 -13.86
N PRO A 199 -16.50 -0.55 -12.97
CA PRO A 199 -17.86 -0.95 -13.36
C PRO A 199 -18.45 0.03 -14.38
N LYS A 200 -19.27 -0.47 -15.31
CA LYS A 200 -19.86 0.37 -16.36
C LYS A 200 -20.83 1.41 -15.79
N GLU A 201 -21.50 1.06 -14.72
CA GLU A 201 -22.51 1.86 -14.03
C GLU A 201 -21.92 2.88 -13.06
N ALA A 202 -20.61 2.83 -12.83
CA ALA A 202 -19.95 3.73 -11.90
C ALA A 202 -19.93 5.17 -12.43
N PRO A 203 -20.35 6.16 -11.63
CA PRO A 203 -20.45 7.56 -12.07
C PRO A 203 -19.11 8.18 -12.43
N SER A 204 -18.01 7.71 -11.86
CA SER A 204 -16.68 8.23 -12.10
C SER A 204 -15.58 7.22 -11.78
N ARG A 205 -14.35 7.50 -12.25
CA ARG A 205 -13.16 6.70 -11.94
C ARG A 205 -12.74 6.78 -10.45
N ALA A 206 -13.22 7.79 -9.71
CA ALA A 206 -12.98 7.92 -8.28
C ALA A 206 -13.56 6.72 -7.48
N THR A 207 -14.56 6.02 -8.03
CA THR A 207 -15.10 4.76 -7.50
C THR A 207 -14.01 3.75 -7.13
N LEU A 208 -12.97 3.64 -7.97
CA LEU A 208 -11.88 2.69 -7.74
C LEU A 208 -10.97 3.06 -6.57
N LYS A 209 -10.89 4.34 -6.17
CA LYS A 209 -10.09 4.75 -5.01
C LYS A 209 -10.63 4.16 -3.71
N LEU A 210 -11.94 4.27 -3.48
CA LEU A 210 -12.56 3.74 -2.26
C LEU A 210 -12.50 2.21 -2.23
N GLU A 211 -12.73 1.54 -3.36
CA GLU A 211 -12.60 0.09 -3.47
C GLU A 211 -11.17 -0.37 -3.17
N GLU A 212 -10.15 0.28 -3.75
CA GLU A 212 -8.75 0.01 -3.47
C GLU A 212 -8.39 0.27 -2.01
N ALA A 213 -8.92 1.37 -1.41
CA ALA A 213 -8.74 1.69 0.00
C ALA A 213 -9.24 0.56 0.90
N TRP A 214 -10.44 0.04 0.65
CA TRP A 214 -10.98 -1.07 1.43
C TRP A 214 -10.12 -2.33 1.32
N HIS A 215 -9.63 -2.66 0.13
CA HIS A 215 -8.71 -3.78 -0.07
C HIS A 215 -7.38 -3.62 0.69
N HIS A 216 -6.91 -2.39 0.88
CA HIS A 216 -5.67 -2.13 1.62
C HIS A 216 -5.86 -2.09 3.14
N PHE A 217 -6.95 -1.47 3.61
CA PHE A 217 -7.09 -1.11 5.01
C PHE A 217 -7.98 -2.06 5.80
N ILE A 218 -8.88 -2.81 5.13
CA ILE A 218 -9.82 -3.69 5.79
C ILE A 218 -9.49 -5.13 5.44
N PRO A 219 -9.16 -5.98 6.42
CA PRO A 219 -8.99 -7.41 6.19
C PRO A 219 -10.25 -8.01 5.54
N ALA A 220 -10.06 -8.93 4.58
CA ALA A 220 -11.18 -9.48 3.82
C ALA A 220 -12.20 -10.19 4.72
N GLU A 221 -11.75 -10.80 5.80
CA GLU A 221 -12.57 -11.45 6.83
C GLU A 221 -13.48 -10.49 7.61
N ASP A 222 -13.12 -9.18 7.64
CA ASP A 222 -13.91 -8.15 8.34
C ASP A 222 -14.96 -7.48 7.45
N TRP A 223 -14.96 -7.74 6.14
CA TRP A 223 -15.83 -7.03 5.19
C TRP A 223 -17.31 -7.16 5.50
N ASP A 224 -17.78 -8.36 5.89
CA ASP A 224 -19.19 -8.61 6.20
C ASP A 224 -19.66 -7.88 7.46
N THR A 225 -18.75 -7.47 8.33
CA THR A 225 -19.06 -6.74 9.56
C THR A 225 -18.82 -5.25 9.46
N ARG A 226 -17.74 -4.83 8.77
CA ARG A 226 -17.33 -3.42 8.67
C ARG A 226 -17.90 -2.70 7.44
N LEU A 227 -18.30 -3.45 6.41
CA LEU A 227 -18.95 -2.94 5.19
C LEU A 227 -20.34 -3.57 5.02
N ALA A 228 -21.08 -3.76 6.12
CA ALA A 228 -22.36 -4.44 6.14
C ALA A 228 -23.48 -3.61 5.49
N SER A 229 -24.43 -4.30 4.87
CA SER A 229 -25.67 -3.69 4.37
C SER A 229 -26.46 -3.06 5.51
N GLY A 230 -27.18 -1.97 5.21
CA GLY A 230 -27.97 -1.22 6.18
C GLY A 230 -27.17 -0.22 7.03
N MET A 231 -25.85 -0.19 6.92
CA MET A 231 -25.04 0.85 7.56
C MET A 231 -25.35 2.23 6.99
N ARG A 232 -25.07 3.28 7.77
CA ARG A 232 -25.19 4.67 7.37
C ARG A 232 -23.81 5.25 7.13
N ALA A 233 -23.65 6.02 6.05
CA ALA A 233 -22.44 6.69 5.68
C ALA A 233 -22.69 8.14 5.29
N VAL A 234 -21.65 8.98 5.42
CA VAL A 234 -21.61 10.31 4.83
C VAL A 234 -20.45 10.37 3.84
N ASP A 235 -20.72 10.90 2.64
CA ASP A 235 -19.74 11.17 1.60
C ASP A 235 -19.59 12.69 1.44
N LEU A 236 -18.45 13.23 1.86
CA LEU A 236 -18.15 14.66 1.75
C LEU A 236 -17.34 14.94 0.48
N GLY A 237 -17.85 15.84 -0.37
CA GLY A 237 -17.33 16.08 -1.71
C GLY A 237 -17.79 14.99 -2.68
N ALA A 238 -19.05 14.60 -2.55
CA ALA A 238 -19.61 13.39 -3.17
C ALA A 238 -19.70 13.44 -4.69
N ALA A 239 -19.97 14.61 -5.29
CA ALA A 239 -20.28 14.71 -6.72
C ALA A 239 -19.14 14.24 -7.64
N PRO A 240 -19.45 13.48 -8.70
CA PRO A 240 -20.77 13.02 -9.19
C PRO A 240 -21.28 11.73 -8.51
N GLY A 241 -20.60 11.17 -7.48
CA GLY A 241 -21.06 10.01 -6.72
C GLY A 241 -20.16 8.78 -6.81
N GLY A 242 -18.89 8.94 -7.15
CA GLY A 242 -17.99 7.79 -7.29
C GLY A 242 -17.83 6.99 -6.00
N TRP A 243 -17.61 7.64 -4.86
CA TRP A 243 -17.51 6.98 -3.55
C TRP A 243 -18.89 6.61 -3.02
N THR A 244 -19.88 7.48 -3.19
CA THR A 244 -21.28 7.17 -2.89
C THR A 244 -21.74 5.86 -3.55
N TRP A 245 -21.37 5.64 -4.81
CA TRP A 245 -21.72 4.42 -5.55
C TRP A 245 -21.17 3.16 -4.87
N GLN A 246 -19.93 3.17 -4.42
CA GLN A 246 -19.33 2.03 -3.70
C GLN A 246 -20.07 1.71 -2.40
N LEU A 247 -20.46 2.73 -1.64
CA LEU A 247 -21.23 2.55 -0.41
C LEU A 247 -22.60 1.96 -0.70
N VAL A 248 -23.29 2.45 -1.74
CA VAL A 248 -24.58 1.93 -2.19
C VAL A 248 -24.49 0.47 -2.66
N GLN A 249 -23.41 0.11 -3.38
CA GLN A 249 -23.19 -1.29 -3.79
C GLN A 249 -23.02 -2.25 -2.60
N ARG A 250 -22.64 -1.74 -1.43
CA ARG A 250 -22.63 -2.48 -0.15
C ARG A 250 -23.98 -2.46 0.56
N GLY A 251 -25.02 -1.84 -0.02
CA GLY A 251 -26.34 -1.71 0.59
C GLY A 251 -26.40 -0.69 1.72
N MET A 252 -25.49 0.28 1.75
CA MET A 252 -25.48 1.35 2.75
C MET A 252 -26.40 2.49 2.36
N TYR A 253 -26.89 3.23 3.36
CA TYR A 253 -27.60 4.50 3.17
C TYR A 253 -26.63 5.66 3.29
N VAL A 254 -26.60 6.55 2.29
CA VAL A 254 -25.55 7.57 2.14
C VAL A 254 -26.17 8.97 2.14
N GLU A 255 -25.68 9.82 3.02
CA GLU A 255 -25.85 11.27 2.95
C GLU A 255 -24.72 11.82 2.07
N ALA A 256 -25.00 12.11 0.81
CA ALA A 256 -24.05 12.61 -0.18
C ALA A 256 -24.03 14.13 -0.15
N VAL A 257 -22.94 14.71 0.35
CA VAL A 257 -22.81 16.15 0.62
C VAL A 257 -21.92 16.79 -0.42
N ASP A 258 -22.53 17.58 -1.30
CA ASP A 258 -21.84 18.34 -2.34
C ASP A 258 -22.78 19.39 -2.95
N ASN A 259 -22.23 20.51 -3.43
CA ASN A 259 -22.98 21.50 -4.20
C ASN A 259 -23.08 21.15 -5.70
N GLY A 260 -22.29 20.20 -6.17
CA GLY A 260 -22.31 19.68 -7.54
C GLY A 260 -23.45 18.69 -7.77
N PRO A 261 -23.78 18.38 -9.05
CA PRO A 261 -24.83 17.43 -9.38
C PRO A 261 -24.37 15.98 -9.11
N MET A 262 -25.27 15.21 -8.51
CA MET A 262 -25.11 13.77 -8.32
C MET A 262 -25.66 12.99 -9.53
N ASP A 263 -25.09 11.82 -9.78
CA ASP A 263 -25.59 10.88 -10.79
C ASP A 263 -27.07 10.51 -10.50
N LYS A 264 -27.91 10.58 -11.56
CA LYS A 264 -29.35 10.34 -11.42
C LYS A 264 -29.67 8.92 -10.99
N ASN A 265 -28.96 7.93 -11.55
CA ASN A 265 -29.20 6.52 -11.20
C ASN A 265 -28.92 6.25 -9.72
N LEU A 266 -27.92 6.94 -9.15
CA LEU A 266 -27.68 6.85 -7.68
C LEU A 266 -28.84 7.39 -6.86
N LEU A 267 -29.39 8.54 -7.26
CA LEU A 267 -30.53 9.15 -6.56
C LEU A 267 -31.80 8.28 -6.64
N GLU A 268 -31.99 7.60 -7.77
CA GLU A 268 -33.14 6.72 -8.01
C GLU A 268 -33.09 5.42 -7.17
N THR A 269 -31.92 5.06 -6.60
CA THR A 269 -31.81 3.87 -5.71
C THR A 269 -32.62 3.98 -4.41
N GLY A 270 -32.96 5.19 -4.00
CA GLY A 270 -33.62 5.47 -2.71
C GLY A 270 -32.68 5.31 -1.50
N GLN A 271 -31.40 5.00 -1.70
CA GLN A 271 -30.39 4.88 -0.65
C GLN A 271 -29.53 6.14 -0.48
N VAL A 272 -29.66 7.12 -1.35
CA VAL A 272 -28.85 8.35 -1.36
C VAL A 272 -29.72 9.57 -1.06
N LEU A 273 -29.31 10.32 -0.04
CA LEU A 273 -29.82 11.65 0.26
C LEU A 273 -28.79 12.69 -0.16
N HIS A 274 -29.06 13.40 -1.25
CA HIS A 274 -28.18 14.49 -1.69
C HIS A 274 -28.43 15.76 -0.87
N ILE A 275 -27.37 16.32 -0.29
CA ILE A 275 -27.41 17.49 0.58
C ILE A 275 -26.53 18.58 -0.05
N LEU A 276 -27.18 19.67 -0.49
CA LEU A 276 -26.53 20.81 -1.12
C LEU A 276 -25.94 21.74 -0.06
N THR A 277 -24.71 21.46 0.37
CA THR A 277 -23.97 22.30 1.33
C THR A 277 -22.47 22.10 1.20
N ASP A 278 -21.69 23.01 1.82
CA ASP A 278 -20.23 22.81 1.99
C ASP A 278 -19.95 21.65 2.96
N GLY A 279 -19.20 20.65 2.48
CA GLY A 279 -18.84 19.49 3.28
C GLY A 279 -18.09 19.80 4.57
N PHE A 280 -17.36 20.93 4.65
CA PHE A 280 -16.70 21.38 5.88
C PHE A 280 -17.67 21.94 6.92
N LEU A 281 -18.86 22.33 6.52
CA LEU A 281 -19.90 22.88 7.41
C LEU A 281 -20.95 21.85 7.79
N TYR A 282 -20.93 20.69 7.11
CA TYR A 282 -21.95 19.67 7.33
C TYR A 282 -21.70 18.89 8.63
N GLU A 283 -22.79 18.64 9.36
CA GLU A 283 -22.82 17.79 10.55
C GLU A 283 -24.05 16.85 10.46
N PRO A 284 -23.86 15.52 10.63
CA PRO A 284 -24.96 14.59 10.53
C PRO A 284 -25.92 14.69 11.73
N LYS A 285 -27.22 14.51 11.50
CA LYS A 285 -28.22 14.55 12.58
C LYS A 285 -28.09 13.40 13.61
N LYS A 286 -27.45 12.32 13.22
CA LYS A 286 -27.16 11.13 14.04
C LYS A 286 -25.81 10.55 13.64
N PRO A 287 -25.05 9.95 14.57
CA PRO A 287 -23.81 9.28 14.24
C PRO A 287 -23.95 8.29 13.09
N VAL A 288 -22.94 8.22 12.23
CA VAL A 288 -22.86 7.27 11.11
C VAL A 288 -21.77 6.24 11.35
N HIS A 289 -21.80 5.13 10.60
CA HIS A 289 -20.77 4.11 10.69
C HIS A 289 -19.51 4.57 9.94
N TRP A 290 -19.70 5.19 8.76
CA TRP A 290 -18.62 5.59 7.86
C TRP A 290 -18.69 7.08 7.52
N LEU A 291 -17.52 7.71 7.59
CA LEU A 291 -17.23 8.95 6.91
C LEU A 291 -16.32 8.65 5.72
N VAL A 292 -16.68 9.10 4.52
CA VAL A 292 -15.76 9.11 3.39
C VAL A 292 -15.63 10.52 2.85
N CYS A 293 -14.40 10.91 2.39
CA CYS A 293 -14.13 12.29 1.97
C CYS A 293 -13.06 12.35 0.87
N ASP A 294 -13.42 12.82 -0.33
CA ASP A 294 -12.47 13.13 -1.42
C ASP A 294 -12.47 14.64 -1.77
N ILE A 295 -12.68 15.51 -0.77
CA ILE A 295 -12.62 16.97 -0.96
C ILE A 295 -11.22 17.41 -1.36
N VAL A 296 -11.14 18.27 -2.37
CA VAL A 296 -9.88 18.89 -2.81
C VAL A 296 -9.61 20.13 -1.99
N ASP A 297 -8.81 19.99 -0.92
CA ASP A 297 -8.40 21.10 -0.06
C ASP A 297 -7.02 20.81 0.57
N LYS A 298 -6.48 21.77 1.33
CA LYS A 298 -5.21 21.62 2.05
C LYS A 298 -5.28 20.47 3.07
N PRO A 299 -4.25 19.62 3.17
CA PRO A 299 -4.22 18.49 4.11
C PRO A 299 -4.60 18.90 5.54
N ALA A 300 -4.07 20.02 6.03
CA ALA A 300 -4.35 20.52 7.37
C ALA A 300 -5.83 20.84 7.63
N ARG A 301 -6.60 21.27 6.60
CA ARG A 301 -8.03 21.57 6.73
C ARG A 301 -8.85 20.28 6.79
N VAL A 302 -8.55 19.34 5.90
CA VAL A 302 -9.18 17.99 5.92
C VAL A 302 -8.88 17.29 7.23
N THR A 303 -7.63 17.32 7.71
CA THR A 303 -7.21 16.76 9.00
C THR A 303 -8.03 17.35 10.16
N SER A 304 -8.23 18.68 10.19
CA SER A 304 -9.02 19.34 11.23
C SER A 304 -10.48 18.90 11.19
N MET A 305 -11.06 18.78 10.01
CA MET A 305 -12.43 18.29 9.82
C MET A 305 -12.58 16.85 10.32
N VAL A 306 -11.66 15.95 9.94
CA VAL A 306 -11.67 14.57 10.41
C VAL A 306 -11.59 14.49 11.93
N ILE A 307 -10.68 15.25 12.57
CA ILE A 307 -10.58 15.31 14.04
C ILE A 307 -11.92 15.73 14.67
N ILE A 308 -12.57 16.76 14.14
CA ILE A 308 -13.88 17.23 14.64
C ILE A 308 -14.95 16.15 14.53
N TRP A 309 -14.99 15.42 13.42
CA TRP A 309 -15.96 14.34 13.22
C TRP A 309 -15.85 13.24 14.28
N PHE A 310 -14.62 12.83 14.61
CA PHE A 310 -14.39 11.79 15.62
C PHE A 310 -14.57 12.31 17.05
N THR A 311 -14.09 13.52 17.36
CA THR A 311 -14.23 14.10 18.71
C THR A 311 -15.69 14.43 19.07
N LYS A 312 -16.55 14.69 18.07
CA LYS A 312 -18.01 14.86 18.25
C LYS A 312 -18.77 13.55 18.21
N ASP A 313 -18.09 12.41 18.09
CA ASP A 313 -18.70 11.09 17.95
C ASP A 313 -19.64 10.94 16.74
N ASN A 314 -19.39 11.69 15.65
CA ASN A 314 -20.19 11.69 14.45
C ASN A 314 -19.97 10.45 13.58
N CYS A 315 -18.81 9.80 13.67
CA CYS A 315 -18.50 8.55 12.97
C CYS A 315 -17.52 7.67 13.77
N ARG A 316 -17.42 6.40 13.41
CA ARG A 316 -16.50 5.42 14.01
C ARG A 316 -15.34 5.03 13.12
N GLU A 317 -15.53 5.16 11.83
CA GLU A 317 -14.55 4.76 10.83
C GLU A 317 -14.59 5.72 9.64
N ALA A 318 -13.42 6.03 9.06
CA ALA A 318 -13.34 6.95 7.95
C ALA A 318 -12.29 6.53 6.92
N VAL A 319 -12.57 6.85 5.64
CA VAL A 319 -11.59 6.91 4.54
C VAL A 319 -11.59 8.32 3.99
N PHE A 320 -10.42 8.93 3.88
CA PHE A 320 -10.30 10.31 3.41
C PHE A 320 -9.02 10.54 2.62
N ASN A 321 -9.06 11.46 1.66
CA ASN A 321 -7.90 11.83 0.86
C ASN A 321 -7.22 13.10 1.37
N LEU A 322 -5.88 13.09 1.40
CA LEU A 322 -5.05 14.26 1.63
C LEU A 322 -4.34 14.64 0.33
N LYS A 323 -4.68 15.81 -0.21
CA LYS A 323 -4.02 16.37 -1.41
C LYS A 323 -2.64 16.90 -1.01
N LEU A 324 -1.59 16.27 -1.53
CA LEU A 324 -0.23 16.56 -1.11
C LEU A 324 0.33 17.84 -1.75
N PRO A 325 1.15 18.62 -1.02
CA PRO A 325 1.86 19.75 -1.59
C PRO A 325 2.91 19.28 -2.61
N MET A 326 3.44 20.19 -3.42
CA MET A 326 4.48 19.86 -4.40
C MET A 326 5.82 19.45 -3.78
N LYS A 327 6.08 19.79 -2.53
CA LYS A 327 7.33 19.50 -1.81
C LYS A 327 7.05 18.96 -0.42
N GLN A 328 7.99 18.18 0.13
CA GLN A 328 7.93 17.62 1.49
C GLN A 328 6.65 16.81 1.76
N ARG A 329 6.18 16.07 0.76
CA ARG A 329 4.92 15.30 0.82
C ARG A 329 4.90 14.31 1.99
N TYR A 330 5.98 13.55 2.18
CA TYR A 330 6.09 12.60 3.30
C TYR A 330 5.97 13.30 4.66
N LEU A 331 6.67 14.41 4.86
CA LEU A 331 6.60 15.18 6.12
C LEU A 331 5.21 15.75 6.37
N GLU A 332 4.49 16.15 5.31
CA GLU A 332 3.12 16.66 5.46
C GLU A 332 2.18 15.53 5.93
N VAL A 333 2.31 14.31 5.40
CA VAL A 333 1.51 13.16 5.86
C VAL A 333 1.81 12.84 7.33
N LYS A 334 3.09 12.81 7.73
CA LYS A 334 3.49 12.59 9.13
C LYS A 334 2.87 13.64 10.08
N LYS A 335 2.91 14.91 9.70
CA LYS A 335 2.27 15.99 10.49
C LYS A 335 0.76 15.79 10.64
N CYS A 336 0.08 15.39 9.57
CA CYS A 336 -1.35 15.10 9.60
C CYS A 336 -1.65 13.92 10.51
N GLU A 337 -0.88 12.82 10.38
CA GLU A 337 -1.00 11.64 11.24
C GLU A 337 -0.82 11.98 12.71
N GLU A 338 0.26 12.68 13.05
CA GLU A 338 0.58 13.08 14.42
C GLU A 338 -0.53 13.96 15.03
N ARG A 339 -1.06 14.93 14.24
CA ARG A 339 -2.17 15.79 14.70
C ARG A 339 -3.43 14.98 14.98
N ILE A 340 -3.81 14.05 14.10
CA ILE A 340 -4.99 13.20 14.29
C ILE A 340 -4.79 12.36 15.54
N ARG A 341 -3.67 11.65 15.65
CA ARG A 341 -3.35 10.77 16.77
C ARG A 341 -3.38 11.51 18.08
N THR A 342 -2.62 12.61 18.19
CA THR A 342 -2.54 13.42 19.41
C THR A 342 -3.91 13.98 19.85
N ALA A 343 -4.71 14.48 18.90
CA ALA A 343 -6.00 15.05 19.23
C ALA A 343 -7.00 13.99 19.72
N LEU A 344 -7.05 12.84 19.07
CA LEU A 344 -8.00 11.78 19.41
C LEU A 344 -7.58 10.98 20.65
N GLU A 345 -6.29 10.72 20.84
CA GLU A 345 -5.78 10.10 22.07
C GLU A 345 -6.03 11.00 23.28
N LYS A 346 -5.85 12.34 23.15
CA LYS A 346 -6.22 13.32 24.18
C LYS A 346 -7.71 13.32 24.49
N ALA A 347 -8.55 13.01 23.51
CA ALA A 347 -10.00 12.86 23.69
C ALA A 347 -10.40 11.49 24.26
N GLY A 348 -9.43 10.60 24.55
CA GLY A 348 -9.66 9.31 25.19
C GLY A 348 -9.90 8.13 24.23
N PHE A 349 -9.72 8.32 22.92
CA PHE A 349 -9.89 7.25 21.93
C PHE A 349 -8.62 6.42 21.76
N LYS A 350 -8.77 5.13 21.53
CA LYS A 350 -7.73 4.30 20.95
C LYS A 350 -7.77 4.50 19.43
N VAL A 351 -6.64 4.92 18.84
CA VAL A 351 -6.55 5.37 17.44
C VAL A 351 -5.84 4.34 16.57
N GLU A 352 -6.53 3.85 15.56
CA GLU A 352 -5.97 3.05 14.46
C GLU A 352 -5.97 3.93 13.21
N ILE A 353 -4.80 4.40 12.79
CA ILE A 353 -4.64 5.25 11.60
C ILE A 353 -3.56 4.69 10.68
N GLN A 354 -3.85 4.67 9.40
CA GLN A 354 -2.95 4.26 8.33
C GLN A 354 -3.10 5.19 7.13
N PHE A 355 -2.01 5.37 6.38
CA PHE A 355 -2.02 6.10 5.13
C PHE A 355 -1.41 5.25 4.02
N LYS A 356 -1.90 5.39 2.80
CA LYS A 356 -1.35 4.74 1.61
C LYS A 356 -1.52 5.61 0.39
N GLN A 357 -0.46 5.72 -0.43
CA GLN A 357 -0.60 6.20 -1.78
C GLN A 357 -1.11 5.07 -2.66
N LEU A 358 -2.41 5.08 -2.93
CA LEU A 358 -3.08 4.09 -3.75
C LEU A 358 -2.69 4.23 -5.23
N TYR A 359 -2.89 3.17 -6.01
CA TYR A 359 -2.66 3.24 -7.45
C TYR A 359 -3.57 4.26 -8.14
N HIS A 360 -4.83 4.35 -7.70
CA HIS A 360 -5.80 5.29 -8.25
C HIS A 360 -5.67 6.73 -7.71
N ASP A 361 -4.82 6.95 -6.70
CA ASP A 361 -4.40 8.29 -6.27
C ASP A 361 -3.49 8.93 -7.33
N ARG A 362 -3.42 10.27 -7.32
CA ARG A 362 -2.48 11.04 -8.14
C ARG A 362 -1.48 11.74 -7.22
N GLU A 363 -1.73 13.02 -6.91
CA GLU A 363 -0.94 13.85 -6.00
C GLU A 363 -1.55 13.84 -4.59
N GLU A 364 -1.99 12.67 -4.13
CA GLU A 364 -2.69 12.49 -2.87
C GLU A 364 -2.29 11.17 -2.19
N VAL A 365 -2.61 11.06 -0.92
CA VAL A 365 -2.62 9.80 -0.16
C VAL A 365 -4.00 9.61 0.44
N THR A 366 -4.40 8.35 0.53
CA THR A 366 -5.63 7.96 1.20
C THR A 366 -5.32 7.58 2.64
N GLY A 367 -6.05 8.16 3.59
CA GLY A 367 -6.02 7.83 5.00
C GLY A 367 -7.20 6.96 5.39
N HIS A 368 -6.96 6.03 6.29
CA HIS A 368 -7.98 5.24 6.96
C HIS A 368 -7.84 5.45 8.46
N LEU A 369 -8.92 5.79 9.12
CA LEU A 369 -8.99 6.05 10.56
C LEU A 369 -10.14 5.28 11.20
N ARG A 370 -9.84 4.59 12.28
CA ARG A 370 -10.81 3.90 13.13
C ARG A 370 -10.51 4.20 14.59
N VAL A 371 -11.55 4.35 15.39
CA VAL A 371 -11.43 4.54 16.85
C VAL A 371 -12.23 3.48 17.62
N SER A 372 -11.75 3.16 18.81
CA SER A 372 -12.40 2.28 19.77
C SER A 372 -12.23 2.79 21.20
#